data_6d0085c954879af4bbd6ee45493d59ed
#
_entry.id   6d0085c954879af4bbd6ee45493d59ed
#
_cell.length_a   1.000
_cell.length_b   1.000
_cell.length_c   1.000
_cell.angle_alpha   90.00
_cell.angle_beta   90.00
_cell.angle_gamma   90.00
#
_symmetry.space_group_name_H-M   'P 1'
#
loop_
_entity.id
_entity.type
_entity.pdbx_description
1 polymer ?
#
loop_
_entity_poly.entity_id
_entity_poly.type
_entity_poly.pdbx_seq_one_letter_code
_entity_poly.pdbx_strand_id
1 'polypeptide(L)' 'MKYKRITIGFSDSQKNDFLVRDFTQDELTRIIGQFVDGRLMIIRNFYANPKNVNYIIVDDFEEYDEEQEDE' A
#
# COMPACT_ATOMS: atom_id res chain seq x y z
N MET A 1 3.00 9.39 -14.75
CA MET A 1 3.59 8.22 -14.10
C MET A 1 2.59 7.56 -13.18
N LYS A 2 2.54 6.27 -13.22
CA LYS A 2 1.51 5.54 -12.48
C LYS A 2 2.09 4.89 -11.26
N TYR A 3 1.33 4.99 -10.17
CA TYR A 3 1.71 4.41 -8.90
C TYR A 3 0.52 3.67 -8.34
N LYS A 4 0.77 2.82 -7.36
CA LYS A 4 -0.28 2.33 -6.50
C LYS A 4 -0.11 3.01 -5.15
N ARG A 5 -1.22 3.41 -4.58
CA ARG A 5 -1.19 3.96 -3.23
C ARG A 5 -1.68 2.87 -2.30
N ILE A 6 -0.85 2.52 -1.35
CA ILE A 6 -1.18 1.48 -0.39
C ILE A 6 -1.45 2.16 0.94
N THR A 7 -2.63 1.92 1.48
CA THR A 7 -3.03 2.48 2.76
C THR A 7 -3.22 1.33 3.72
N ILE A 8 -2.56 1.39 4.86
CA ILE A 8 -2.69 0.37 5.88
C ILE A 8 -3.26 1.02 7.12
N GLY A 9 -4.41 0.53 7.55
CA GLY A 9 -5.05 1.02 8.75
C GLY A 9 -4.76 0.11 9.92
N PHE A 10 -4.38 0.69 11.04
CA PHE A 10 -4.00 -0.07 12.22
C PHE A 10 -5.08 -0.02 13.29
N SER A 11 -5.01 -0.97 14.20
CA SER A 11 -6.06 -1.11 15.21
C SER A 11 -6.10 0.05 16.19
N ASP A 12 -5.04 0.85 16.26
CA ASP A 12 -5.04 2.01 17.14
C ASP A 12 -5.51 3.26 16.43
N SER A 13 -6.21 3.10 15.32
CA SER A 13 -6.77 4.21 14.53
C SER A 13 -5.75 4.98 13.73
N GLN A 14 -4.54 4.51 13.67
CA GLN A 14 -3.52 5.15 12.85
C GLN A 14 -3.51 4.53 11.48
N LYS A 15 -2.99 5.25 10.53
CA LYS A 15 -2.85 4.70 9.19
C LYS A 15 -1.62 5.27 8.51
N ASN A 16 -1.10 4.52 7.57
CA ASN A 16 0.03 4.94 6.76
C ASN A 16 -0.32 4.78 5.31
N ASP A 17 0.00 5.80 4.52
CA ASP A 17 -0.17 5.77 3.08
C ASP A 17 1.20 5.85 2.44
N PHE A 18 1.41 5.10 1.39
CA PHE A 18 2.65 5.29 0.65
C PHE A 18 2.44 4.87 -0.79
N LEU A 19 3.27 5.41 -1.67
CA LEU A 19 3.18 5.17 -3.10
C LEU A 19 4.27 4.22 -3.52
N VAL A 20 3.91 3.27 -4.37
CA VAL A 20 4.90 2.33 -4.91
C VAL A 20 4.75 2.27 -6.40
N ARG A 21 5.85 2.13 -7.10
CA ARG A 21 5.86 2.00 -8.54
C ARG A 21 6.03 0.53 -8.89
N ASP A 22 5.54 0.17 -10.06
CA ASP A 22 5.73 -1.18 -10.59
C ASP A 22 5.20 -2.25 -9.65
N PHE A 23 4.07 -1.95 -9.02
CA PHE A 23 3.45 -2.88 -8.09
C PHE A 23 2.67 -3.91 -8.91
N THR A 24 2.94 -5.18 -8.71
CA THR A 24 2.34 -6.23 -9.52
C THR A 24 1.26 -6.96 -8.75
N GLN A 25 0.43 -7.68 -9.49
CA GLN A 25 -0.60 -8.50 -8.89
C GLN A 25 0.02 -9.58 -8.00
N ASP A 26 1.17 -10.11 -8.41
CA ASP A 26 1.84 -11.11 -7.60
C ASP A 26 2.27 -10.55 -6.26
N GLU A 27 2.72 -9.33 -6.25
CA GLU A 27 3.13 -8.68 -5.02
C GLU A 27 1.92 -8.49 -4.11
N LEU A 28 0.80 -8.08 -4.68
CA LEU A 28 -0.42 -7.91 -3.91
C LEU A 28 -0.89 -9.24 -3.34
N THR A 29 -0.85 -10.29 -4.13
CA THR A 29 -1.26 -11.61 -3.69
C THR A 29 -0.40 -12.07 -2.51
N ARG A 30 0.90 -11.80 -2.58
CA ARG A 30 1.79 -12.18 -1.50
C ARG A 30 1.47 -11.44 -0.21
N ILE A 31 1.18 -10.14 -0.32
CA ILE A 31 0.86 -9.35 0.85
C ILE A 31 -0.44 -9.83 1.48
N ILE A 32 -1.44 -10.11 0.66
CA ILE A 32 -2.71 -10.60 1.17
C ILE A 32 -2.52 -11.95 1.85
N GLY A 33 -1.71 -12.81 1.26
CA GLY A 33 -1.44 -14.12 1.86
C GLY A 33 -0.77 -13.99 3.22
N GLN A 34 0.17 -13.06 3.34
CA GLN A 34 0.82 -12.86 4.62
C GLN A 34 -0.18 -12.38 5.66
N PHE A 35 -1.06 -11.48 5.26
CA PHE A 35 -2.06 -10.94 6.16
C PHE A 35 -3.02 -12.03 6.61
N VAL A 36 -3.51 -12.83 5.68
CA VAL A 36 -4.47 -13.88 6.01
C VAL A 36 -3.84 -14.95 6.88
N ASP A 37 -2.57 -15.26 6.63
CA ASP A 37 -1.87 -16.29 7.39
C ASP A 37 -1.36 -15.80 8.73
N GLY A 38 -1.50 -14.53 9.02
CA GLY A 38 -1.03 -13.99 10.28
C GLY A 38 0.48 -13.88 10.35
N ARG A 39 1.13 -13.75 9.22
CA ARG A 39 2.59 -13.65 9.18
C ARG A 39 2.99 -12.20 8.97
N LEU A 40 4.24 -11.89 9.26
CA LEU A 40 4.75 -10.55 9.06
C LEU A 40 4.49 -10.11 7.62
N MET A 41 3.89 -8.94 7.48
CA MET A 41 3.60 -8.40 6.16
C MET A 41 4.79 -7.57 5.71
N ILE A 42 5.27 -7.86 4.53
CA ILE A 42 6.42 -7.16 3.97
C ILE A 42 6.00 -6.48 2.69
N ILE A 43 6.00 -5.15 2.71
CA ILE A 43 5.59 -4.36 1.57
C ILE A 43 6.75 -3.45 1.25
N ARG A 44 7.59 -3.86 0.31
CA ARG A 44 8.81 -3.15 -0.03
C ARG A 44 9.66 -3.05 1.23
N ASN A 45 9.91 -1.84 1.70
CA ASN A 45 10.70 -1.64 2.90
C ASN A 45 9.86 -1.50 4.15
N PHE A 46 8.56 -1.67 4.02
CA PHE A 46 7.65 -1.50 5.14
C PHE A 46 7.27 -2.85 5.70
N TYR A 47 7.36 -3.00 7.01
CA TYR A 47 7.05 -4.25 7.69
C TYR A 47 5.94 -3.99 8.68
N ALA A 48 4.92 -4.82 8.69
CA ALA A 48 3.78 -4.63 9.57
C ALA A 48 3.36 -5.94 10.21
N ASN A 49 2.98 -5.85 11.47
CA ASN A 49 2.45 -7.00 12.19
C ASN A 49 0.97 -7.12 11.83
N PRO A 50 0.55 -8.24 11.23
CA PRO A 50 -0.84 -8.36 10.79
C PRO A 50 -1.82 -8.31 11.94
N LYS A 51 -1.39 -8.59 13.16
CA LYS A 51 -2.30 -8.52 14.28
C LYS A 51 -2.76 -7.10 14.55
N ASN A 52 -1.97 -6.13 14.13
CA ASN A 52 -2.31 -4.73 14.36
C ASN A 52 -2.93 -4.07 13.16
N VAL A 53 -3.15 -4.81 12.08
CA VAL A 53 -3.65 -4.24 10.83
C VAL A 53 -5.13 -4.54 10.71
N ASN A 54 -5.94 -3.51 10.56
CA ASN A 54 -7.37 -3.66 10.37
C ASN A 54 -7.75 -3.79 8.92
N TYR A 55 -7.07 -3.06 8.03
CA TYR A 55 -7.43 -3.08 6.63
C TYR A 55 -6.26 -2.65 5.77
N ILE A 56 -6.32 -3.01 4.52
CA ILE A 56 -5.35 -2.59 3.52
C ILE A 56 -6.14 -2.14 2.31
N ILE A 57 -5.82 -0.97 1.80
CA ILE A 57 -6.46 -0.44 0.61
C ILE A 57 -5.37 -0.22 -0.43
N VAL A 58 -5.61 -0.71 -1.63
CA VAL A 58 -4.67 -0.51 -2.73
C VAL A 58 -5.41 0.19 -3.84
N ASP A 59 -5.02 1.42 -4.13
CA ASP A 59 -5.66 2.26 -5.13
C ASP A 59 -4.69 2.62 -6.21
N ASP A 60 -5.22 2.89 -7.37
CA ASP A 60 -4.41 3.48 -8.43
C ASP A 60 -4.18 4.95 -8.12
N PHE A 61 -3.00 5.40 -8.36
CA PHE A 61 -2.68 6.80 -8.19
C PHE A 61 -1.86 7.23 -9.39
N GLU A 62 -2.32 8.25 -10.06
CA GLU A 62 -1.60 8.73 -11.22
C GLU A 62 -1.15 10.14 -10.95
N GLU A 63 0.14 10.35 -11.05
CA GLU A 63 0.69 11.64 -10.80
C GLU A 63 0.71 12.41 -12.10
N TYR A 64 0.15 13.60 -12.11
CA TYR A 64 0.13 14.43 -13.29
C TYR A 64 1.24 15.43 -13.19
N ASP A 65 1.67 15.84 -14.37
CA ASP A 65 2.68 16.83 -14.45
C ASP A 65 2.05 18.16 -14.13
N GLU A 66 2.38 18.72 -13.00
CA GLU A 66 1.66 19.83 -12.51
C GLU A 66 1.82 21.07 -13.27
N GLU A 67 2.93 21.22 -13.89
CA GLU A 67 3.12 22.41 -14.61
C GLU A 67 2.17 22.52 -15.72
N GLN A 68 1.53 21.45 -16.05
CA GLN A 68 0.59 21.55 -17.09
C GLN A 68 -0.54 22.40 -16.79
N GLU A 69 -0.89 22.48 -15.57
CA GLU A 69 -1.97 23.25 -15.32
C GLU A 69 -1.65 24.57 -15.00
N ASP A 70 -0.55 24.86 -14.92
CA ASP A 70 -0.21 26.07 -14.69
C ASP A 70 -0.51 26.94 -15.56
N GLU A 71 -0.75 26.54 -16.14
CA GLU A 71 -1.04 27.26 -16.78
C GLU A 71 -1.68 27.80 -16.90
#